data_18dc24e714662b489760c5e367d36432
#
_entry.id   18dc24e714662b489760c5e367d36432
#
_cell.length_a   1.000
_cell.length_b   1.000
_cell.length_c   1.000
_cell.angle_alpha   90.00
_cell.angle_beta   90.00
_cell.angle_gamma   90.00
#
_symmetry.space_group_name_H-M   'P 1'
#
loop_
_entity.id
_entity.type
_entity.pdbx_description
1 polymer ?
#
loop_
_entity_poly.entity_id
_entity_poly.type
_entity_poly.pdbx_seq_one_letter_code
_entity_poly.pdbx_strand_id
1 'polypeptide(L)'
;PHALPDKRNVSRAEIRTILQATMRGGAQFWNFESYNPPISRDNWANRDSQELRADRLCHRSTYLDAPTEWLGQQFIDEAEHLKETDERAYQHEYLGVPTGTGGNVFERLELREIADDELARFDRIYQGVDFGYFPDAFAFIRMHYDKTRETIYLLDEFYAHKQSNEATGQWIRAHGYTDARITCDSAEPKSVADYRALGLPARPAAKGPGSVEYSMKWLARRTIVIDRRRTPHA
;
A
#
# COMPACT_ATOMS: atom_id res chain seq x y z
N PRO A 1 0.19 -12.80 -3.19
CA PRO A 1 -0.13 -11.99 -2.02
C PRO A 1 -1.64 -12.02 -1.83
N HIS A 2 -2.11 -12.92 -0.96
CA HIS A 2 -3.49 -12.87 -0.51
C HIS A 2 -3.59 -11.69 0.44
N ALA A 3 -4.11 -10.57 -0.07
CA ALA A 3 -4.66 -9.56 0.80
C ALA A 3 -5.64 -10.28 1.72
N LEU A 4 -5.39 -10.28 3.01
CA LEU A 4 -6.35 -10.74 4.01
C LEU A 4 -7.65 -9.99 3.71
N PRO A 5 -8.81 -10.66 3.59
CA PRO A 5 -10.05 -9.97 3.36
C PRO A 5 -10.21 -8.97 4.50
N ASP A 6 -10.29 -7.69 4.17
CA ASP A 6 -10.68 -6.68 5.14
C ASP A 6 -12.07 -7.08 5.61
N LYS A 7 -12.16 -7.55 6.85
CA LYS A 7 -13.39 -8.06 7.45
C LYS A 7 -14.53 -7.02 7.52
N ARG A 8 -14.28 -5.80 7.04
CA ARG A 8 -15.21 -4.68 7.01
C ARG A 8 -15.74 -4.34 5.62
N ASN A 9 -15.17 -4.92 4.56
CA ASN A 9 -15.60 -4.63 3.20
C ASN A 9 -16.51 -5.73 2.66
N VAL A 10 -17.75 -5.37 2.40
CA VAL A 10 -18.71 -6.26 1.74
C VAL A 10 -18.30 -6.44 0.28
N SER A 11 -18.21 -7.67 -0.18
CA SER A 11 -17.88 -7.99 -1.56
C SER A 11 -19.10 -7.84 -2.48
N ARG A 12 -18.86 -7.65 -3.78
CA ARG A 12 -19.94 -7.64 -4.79
C ARG A 12 -20.76 -8.95 -4.79
N ALA A 13 -20.12 -10.08 -4.48
CA ALA A 13 -20.78 -11.37 -4.40
C ALA A 13 -21.75 -11.45 -3.21
N GLU A 14 -21.35 -10.91 -2.06
CA GLU A 14 -22.20 -10.86 -0.87
C GLU A 14 -23.41 -9.95 -1.09
N ILE A 15 -23.25 -8.78 -1.70
CA ILE A 15 -24.37 -7.91 -2.08
C ILE A 15 -25.34 -8.66 -2.99
N ARG A 16 -24.85 -9.35 -4.03
CA ARG A 16 -25.72 -10.14 -4.91
C ARG A 16 -26.47 -11.24 -4.17
N THR A 17 -25.84 -11.89 -3.22
CA THR A 17 -26.49 -12.93 -2.40
C THR A 17 -27.60 -12.34 -1.54
N ILE A 18 -27.36 -11.17 -0.92
CA ILE A 18 -28.38 -10.45 -0.14
C ILE A 18 -29.56 -10.06 -1.03
N LEU A 19 -29.30 -9.47 -2.20
CA LEU A 19 -30.34 -9.08 -3.14
C LEU A 19 -31.17 -10.27 -3.60
N GLN A 20 -30.55 -11.41 -3.96
CA GLN A 20 -31.24 -12.63 -4.34
C GLN A 20 -32.12 -13.20 -3.23
N ALA A 21 -31.68 -13.04 -1.97
CA ALA A 21 -32.47 -13.50 -0.82
C ALA A 21 -33.69 -12.59 -0.54
N THR A 22 -33.55 -11.29 -0.73
CA THR A 22 -34.55 -10.28 -0.38
C THR A 22 -35.56 -9.98 -1.49
N MET A 23 -35.19 -10.18 -2.77
CA MET A 23 -36.06 -9.94 -3.93
C MET A 23 -37.14 -11.01 -4.16
N ARG A 24 -37.34 -11.95 -3.26
CA ARG A 24 -38.28 -13.05 -3.45
C ARG A 24 -39.70 -12.65 -3.08
N GLY A 25 -40.63 -12.83 -4.01
CA GLY A 25 -42.09 -12.86 -3.72
C GLY A 25 -42.82 -11.53 -3.71
N GLY A 26 -42.20 -10.42 -4.17
CA GLY A 26 -42.83 -9.10 -4.26
C GLY A 26 -42.88 -8.55 -5.69
N ALA A 27 -43.90 -7.72 -5.99
CA ALA A 27 -44.00 -7.01 -7.24
C ALA A 27 -43.10 -5.76 -7.32
N GLN A 28 -42.69 -5.24 -6.15
CA GLN A 28 -41.78 -4.08 -6.04
C GLN A 28 -40.76 -4.34 -4.94
N PHE A 29 -39.54 -3.87 -5.19
CA PHE A 29 -38.42 -4.01 -4.32
C PHE A 29 -37.54 -2.74 -4.35
N TRP A 30 -37.10 -2.31 -3.19
CA TRP A 30 -36.18 -1.19 -3.03
C TRP A 30 -34.93 -1.63 -2.27
N ASN A 31 -33.77 -1.35 -2.83
CA ASN A 31 -32.48 -1.54 -2.18
C ASN A 31 -31.79 -0.19 -2.05
N PHE A 32 -31.32 0.12 -0.84
CA PHE A 32 -30.55 1.33 -0.57
C PHE A 32 -29.14 0.92 -0.15
N GLU A 33 -28.15 1.39 -0.89
CA GLU A 33 -26.74 1.18 -0.62
C GLU A 33 -26.09 2.53 -0.33
N SER A 34 -25.38 2.63 0.80
CA SER A 34 -24.62 3.83 1.18
C SER A 34 -23.18 3.42 1.51
N TYR A 35 -22.21 4.14 0.97
CA TYR A 35 -20.82 3.88 1.22
C TYR A 35 -19.96 5.11 0.96
N ASN A 36 -18.81 5.19 1.62
CA ASN A 36 -17.76 6.13 1.23
C ASN A 36 -16.97 5.53 0.07
N PRO A 37 -16.79 6.26 -1.05
CA PRO A 37 -16.10 5.74 -2.21
C PRO A 37 -14.69 5.25 -1.85
N PRO A 38 -14.34 4.00 -2.20
CA PRO A 38 -12.97 3.52 -2.05
C PRO A 38 -11.98 4.38 -2.84
N ILE A 39 -10.74 4.50 -2.35
CA ILE A 39 -9.70 5.31 -3.00
C ILE A 39 -9.41 4.87 -4.43
N SER A 40 -9.43 3.56 -4.69
CA SER A 40 -9.18 2.99 -6.01
C SER A 40 -10.36 3.20 -6.95
N ARG A 41 -10.12 3.82 -8.10
CA ARG A 41 -11.13 3.97 -9.19
C ARG A 41 -11.62 2.62 -9.70
N ASP A 42 -10.76 1.59 -9.65
CA ASP A 42 -11.07 0.25 -10.14
C ASP A 42 -11.80 -0.63 -9.11
N ASN A 43 -12.02 -0.12 -7.90
CA ASN A 43 -12.82 -0.83 -6.91
C ASN A 43 -14.22 -1.09 -7.46
N TRP A 44 -14.77 -2.27 -7.17
CA TRP A 44 -16.07 -2.69 -7.68
C TRP A 44 -17.19 -1.70 -7.32
N ALA A 45 -17.18 -1.10 -6.14
CA ALA A 45 -18.21 -0.15 -5.71
C ALA A 45 -18.18 1.15 -6.56
N ASN A 46 -16.98 1.67 -6.85
CA ASN A 46 -16.82 2.84 -7.71
C ASN A 46 -17.22 2.54 -9.15
N ARG A 47 -16.88 1.36 -9.69
CA ARG A 47 -17.33 0.94 -11.03
C ARG A 47 -18.83 0.75 -11.10
N ASP A 48 -19.40 0.09 -10.09
CA ASP A 48 -20.82 -0.16 -10.03
C ASP A 48 -21.64 1.12 -9.99
N SER A 49 -21.23 2.13 -9.22
CA SER A 49 -21.92 3.43 -9.17
C SER A 49 -21.87 4.23 -10.47
N GLN A 50 -20.93 3.92 -11.36
CA GLN A 50 -20.81 4.56 -12.67
C GLN A 50 -21.61 3.83 -13.76
N GLU A 51 -22.05 2.60 -13.50
CA GLU A 51 -22.85 1.83 -14.44
C GLU A 51 -24.26 2.42 -14.56
N LEU A 52 -24.60 2.91 -15.75
CA LEU A 52 -25.94 3.45 -16.01
C LEU A 52 -26.97 2.32 -16.11
N ARG A 53 -27.98 2.35 -15.23
CA ARG A 53 -29.08 1.40 -15.21
C ARG A 53 -30.39 2.15 -15.08
N ALA A 54 -31.42 1.71 -15.83
CA ALA A 54 -32.74 2.33 -15.79
C ALA A 54 -33.46 2.15 -14.45
N ASP A 55 -33.10 1.13 -13.68
CA ASP A 55 -33.69 0.78 -12.38
C ASP A 55 -32.87 1.29 -11.18
N ARG A 56 -31.91 2.21 -11.41
CA ARG A 56 -31.01 2.72 -10.36
C ARG A 56 -30.95 4.24 -10.38
N LEU A 57 -31.00 4.82 -9.19
CA LEU A 57 -30.64 6.20 -8.92
C LEU A 57 -29.34 6.22 -8.11
N CYS A 58 -28.29 6.85 -8.64
CA CYS A 58 -27.07 7.13 -7.89
C CYS A 58 -27.05 8.58 -7.44
N HIS A 59 -27.04 8.79 -6.13
CA HIS A 59 -26.90 10.10 -5.52
C HIS A 59 -25.51 10.20 -4.87
N ARG A 60 -24.85 11.33 -5.05
CA ARG A 60 -23.60 11.67 -4.37
C ARG A 60 -23.80 12.94 -3.58
N SER A 61 -23.40 12.91 -2.33
CA SER A 61 -23.36 14.08 -1.45
C SER A 61 -22.02 14.19 -0.77
N THR A 62 -21.65 15.39 -0.40
CA THR A 62 -20.44 15.74 0.33
C THR A 62 -20.84 16.61 1.54
N TYR A 63 -19.89 16.96 2.39
CA TYR A 63 -20.15 17.87 3.49
C TYR A 63 -20.56 19.28 3.02
N LEU A 64 -20.21 19.65 1.77
CA LEU A 64 -20.58 20.94 1.17
C LEU A 64 -22.10 21.05 0.86
N ASP A 65 -22.79 19.91 0.79
CA ASP A 65 -24.24 19.85 0.56
C ASP A 65 -25.03 19.92 1.88
N ALA A 66 -24.34 19.84 3.03
CA ALA A 66 -24.96 19.92 4.35
C ALA A 66 -24.98 21.37 4.85
N PRO A 67 -26.03 21.78 5.62
CA PRO A 67 -26.02 23.06 6.32
C PRO A 67 -24.82 23.15 7.27
N THR A 68 -24.11 24.28 7.28
CA THR A 68 -22.90 24.50 8.07
C THR A 68 -23.13 24.27 9.57
N GLU A 69 -24.32 24.63 10.08
CA GLU A 69 -24.71 24.44 11.47
C GLU A 69 -24.80 22.96 11.90
N TRP A 70 -24.87 22.02 10.95
CA TRP A 70 -24.89 20.58 11.25
C TRP A 70 -23.48 19.99 11.40
N LEU A 71 -22.47 20.64 10.86
CA LEU A 71 -21.11 20.10 10.76
C LEU A 71 -20.22 20.43 11.96
N GLY A 72 -20.43 21.58 12.58
CA GLY A 72 -19.54 22.10 13.62
C GLY A 72 -18.25 22.72 13.04
N GLN A 73 -17.79 23.78 13.69
CA GLN A 73 -16.67 24.57 13.19
C GLN A 73 -15.37 23.77 13.08
N GLN A 74 -15.08 22.95 14.09
CA GLN A 74 -13.84 22.14 14.11
C GLN A 74 -13.73 21.19 12.92
N PHE A 75 -14.85 20.62 12.46
CA PHE A 75 -14.87 19.75 11.26
C PHE A 75 -14.52 20.54 9.99
N ILE A 76 -15.03 21.76 9.88
CA ILE A 76 -14.77 22.66 8.75
C ILE A 76 -13.31 23.10 8.74
N ASP A 77 -12.77 23.49 9.88
CA ASP A 77 -11.38 23.93 10.03
C ASP A 77 -10.40 22.80 9.63
N GLU A 78 -10.70 21.56 10.03
CA GLU A 78 -9.90 20.40 9.65
C GLU A 78 -9.97 20.10 8.15
N ALA A 79 -11.16 20.24 7.53
CA ALA A 79 -11.33 20.05 6.10
C ALA A 79 -10.52 21.09 5.29
N GLU A 80 -10.57 22.37 5.69
CA GLU A 80 -9.80 23.44 5.04
C GLU A 80 -8.29 23.25 5.25
N HIS A 81 -7.87 22.86 6.46
CA HIS A 81 -6.47 22.55 6.73
C HIS A 81 -5.96 21.40 5.85
N LEU A 82 -6.72 20.33 5.72
CA LEU A 82 -6.33 19.22 4.85
C LEU A 82 -6.29 19.63 3.37
N LYS A 83 -7.23 20.48 2.94
CA LYS A 83 -7.25 21.03 1.59
C LYS A 83 -5.98 21.83 1.26
N GLU A 84 -5.44 22.60 2.21
CA GLU A 84 -4.22 23.38 2.05
C GLU A 84 -2.95 22.51 2.09
N THR A 85 -2.95 21.46 2.91
CA THR A 85 -1.76 20.65 3.18
C THR A 85 -1.66 19.39 2.32
N ASP A 86 -2.79 18.76 1.97
CA ASP A 86 -2.87 17.60 1.08
C ASP A 86 -4.20 17.60 0.32
N GLU A 87 -4.26 18.38 -0.75
CA GLU A 87 -5.43 18.50 -1.64
C GLU A 87 -5.95 17.14 -2.12
N ARG A 88 -5.07 16.17 -2.35
CA ARG A 88 -5.46 14.83 -2.80
C ARG A 88 -6.19 14.04 -1.73
N ALA A 89 -5.70 14.10 -0.49
CA ALA A 89 -6.38 13.51 0.65
C ALA A 89 -7.74 14.18 0.88
N TYR A 90 -7.79 15.51 0.81
CA TYR A 90 -9.04 16.26 0.90
C TYR A 90 -10.07 15.83 -0.14
N GLN A 91 -9.66 15.72 -1.41
CA GLN A 91 -10.54 15.27 -2.50
C GLN A 91 -11.13 13.89 -2.21
N HIS A 92 -10.33 12.99 -1.63
CA HIS A 92 -10.82 11.65 -1.31
C HIS A 92 -11.66 11.61 -0.03
N GLU A 93 -11.13 12.13 1.07
CA GLU A 93 -11.71 11.95 2.42
C GLU A 93 -12.95 12.81 2.64
N TYR A 94 -12.96 14.04 2.11
CA TYR A 94 -14.06 14.99 2.29
C TYR A 94 -15.00 15.09 1.10
N LEU A 95 -14.48 14.93 -0.11
CA LEU A 95 -15.31 15.03 -1.32
C LEU A 95 -15.64 13.65 -1.94
N GLY A 96 -15.15 12.54 -1.39
CA GLY A 96 -15.42 11.20 -1.87
C GLY A 96 -14.95 10.97 -3.32
N VAL A 97 -13.89 11.67 -3.78
CA VAL A 97 -13.33 11.47 -5.11
C VAL A 97 -12.38 10.27 -5.08
N PRO A 98 -12.60 9.23 -5.91
CA PRO A 98 -11.61 8.18 -6.05
C PRO A 98 -10.33 8.75 -6.68
N THR A 99 -9.28 8.92 -5.88
CA THR A 99 -8.02 9.55 -6.31
C THR A 99 -6.95 8.54 -6.71
N GLY A 100 -7.16 7.24 -6.39
CA GLY A 100 -6.23 6.16 -6.69
C GLY A 100 -6.40 5.59 -8.11
N THR A 101 -5.30 5.20 -8.72
CA THR A 101 -5.23 4.63 -10.07
C THR A 101 -5.64 3.15 -10.15
N GLY A 102 -6.09 2.57 -9.04
CA GLY A 102 -6.71 1.23 -9.01
C GLY A 102 -5.78 0.04 -8.94
N GLY A 103 -4.50 0.20 -9.15
CA GLY A 103 -3.50 -0.88 -9.14
C GLY A 103 -2.32 -0.65 -8.22
N ASN A 104 -2.06 0.58 -7.87
CA ASN A 104 -0.87 0.92 -7.07
C ASN A 104 -1.21 1.00 -5.59
N VAL A 105 -0.58 0.17 -4.79
CA VAL A 105 -0.59 0.25 -3.33
C VAL A 105 0.11 1.54 -2.87
N PHE A 106 1.10 2.00 -3.66
CA PHE A 106 1.86 3.22 -3.44
C PHE A 106 1.61 4.17 -4.60
N GLU A 107 1.20 5.38 -4.32
CA GLU A 107 0.75 6.34 -5.32
C GLU A 107 1.75 7.45 -5.63
N ARG A 108 2.68 7.69 -4.71
CA ARG A 108 3.74 8.68 -4.87
C ARG A 108 5.02 8.01 -5.39
N LEU A 109 4.95 7.49 -6.62
CA LEU A 109 6.08 6.83 -7.28
C LEU A 109 6.75 7.79 -8.26
N GLU A 110 8.06 7.94 -8.14
CA GLU A 110 8.91 8.66 -9.09
C GLU A 110 9.81 7.68 -9.82
N LEU A 111 9.56 7.48 -11.11
CA LEU A 111 10.40 6.67 -11.98
C LEU A 111 11.50 7.55 -12.57
N ARG A 112 12.72 7.47 -12.05
CA ARG A 112 13.86 8.22 -12.55
C ARG A 112 15.17 7.53 -12.25
N GLU A 113 16.20 7.93 -12.98
CA GLU A 113 17.58 7.57 -12.68
C GLU A 113 18.04 8.21 -11.37
N ILE A 114 18.79 7.45 -10.57
CA ILE A 114 19.50 7.95 -9.39
C ILE A 114 20.96 8.12 -9.77
N ALA A 115 21.40 9.38 -9.83
CA ALA A 115 22.77 9.71 -10.25
C ALA A 115 23.82 9.27 -9.20
N ASP A 116 25.04 8.97 -9.64
CA ASP A 116 26.09 8.45 -8.76
C ASP A 116 26.50 9.46 -7.67
N ASP A 117 26.44 10.74 -7.97
CA ASP A 117 26.71 11.82 -7.00
C ASP A 117 25.58 11.96 -5.96
N GLU A 118 24.35 11.57 -6.32
CA GLU A 118 23.22 11.47 -5.38
C GLU A 118 23.41 10.26 -4.46
N LEU A 119 23.79 9.10 -5.02
CA LEU A 119 24.08 7.88 -4.26
C LEU A 119 25.19 8.09 -3.22
N ALA A 120 26.25 8.80 -3.57
CA ALA A 120 27.37 9.05 -2.68
C ALA A 120 27.00 9.87 -1.43
N ARG A 121 25.85 10.54 -1.44
CA ARG A 121 25.32 11.34 -0.32
C ARG A 121 24.38 10.58 0.60
N PHE A 122 23.99 9.35 0.24
CA PHE A 122 23.05 8.55 1.02
C PHE A 122 23.74 7.90 2.23
N ASP A 123 23.37 8.33 3.41
CA ASP A 123 23.97 7.93 4.69
C ASP A 123 23.06 7.01 5.54
N ARG A 124 21.77 6.91 5.21
CA ARG A 124 20.79 6.14 5.97
C ARG A 124 20.29 4.95 5.17
N ILE A 125 21.09 3.90 5.19
CA ILE A 125 20.82 2.68 4.45
C ILE A 125 19.97 1.72 5.28
N TYR A 126 18.91 1.22 4.66
CA TYR A 126 18.05 0.17 5.18
C TYR A 126 18.05 -1.00 4.21
N GLN A 127 17.93 -2.21 4.76
CA GLN A 127 17.89 -3.43 3.98
C GLN A 127 16.77 -4.31 4.51
N GLY A 128 16.01 -4.91 3.60
CA GLY A 128 14.90 -5.80 3.91
C GLY A 128 14.97 -7.09 3.11
N VAL A 129 14.54 -8.19 3.74
CA VAL A 129 14.42 -9.50 3.11
C VAL A 129 13.04 -10.07 3.39
N ASP A 130 12.40 -10.52 2.33
CA ASP A 130 11.27 -11.43 2.38
C ASP A 130 11.72 -12.80 1.83
N PHE A 131 11.63 -13.83 2.69
CA PHE A 131 12.04 -15.17 2.31
C PHE A 131 10.92 -15.84 1.52
N GLY A 132 11.22 -16.23 0.30
CA GLY A 132 10.37 -17.01 -0.56
C GLY A 132 11.18 -18.04 -1.31
N TYR A 133 10.52 -19.11 -1.77
CA TYR A 133 11.16 -20.15 -2.58
C TYR A 133 10.34 -20.43 -3.85
N PHE A 134 9.13 -20.95 -3.70
CA PHE A 134 8.16 -21.19 -4.77
C PHE A 134 6.79 -21.54 -4.15
N PRO A 135 5.65 -20.97 -4.61
CA PRO A 135 5.50 -20.01 -5.73
C PRO A 135 5.95 -18.59 -5.42
N ASP A 136 6.14 -18.24 -4.14
CA ASP A 136 6.60 -16.93 -3.73
C ASP A 136 8.10 -16.78 -4.02
N ALA A 137 8.49 -15.60 -4.48
CA ALA A 137 9.89 -15.31 -4.75
C ALA A 137 10.61 -14.85 -3.48
N PHE A 138 11.92 -15.12 -3.43
CA PHE A 138 12.82 -14.41 -2.54
C PHE A 138 12.93 -12.96 -3.02
N ALA A 139 12.87 -12.00 -2.08
CA ALA A 139 13.09 -10.60 -2.36
C ALA A 139 14.04 -9.97 -1.33
N PHE A 140 15.07 -9.31 -1.83
CA PHE A 140 15.94 -8.42 -1.05
C PHE A 140 15.82 -7.02 -1.64
N ILE A 141 15.77 -6.02 -0.78
CA ILE A 141 15.76 -4.61 -1.18
C ILE A 141 16.75 -3.82 -0.34
N ARG A 142 17.55 -2.98 -1.00
CA ARG A 142 18.41 -1.98 -0.38
C ARG A 142 17.86 -0.60 -0.68
N MET A 143 17.73 0.25 0.34
CA MET A 143 17.10 1.56 0.20
C MET A 143 17.75 2.62 1.09
N HIS A 144 17.61 3.88 0.70
CA HIS A 144 17.87 5.06 1.54
C HIS A 144 16.55 5.74 1.91
N TYR A 145 16.45 6.26 3.13
CA TYR A 145 15.32 7.07 3.56
C TYR A 145 15.73 8.48 3.96
N ASP A 146 15.36 9.46 3.14
CA ASP A 146 15.47 10.89 3.45
C ASP A 146 14.28 11.31 4.32
N LYS A 147 14.54 11.51 5.62
CA LYS A 147 13.50 11.92 6.57
C LYS A 147 12.98 13.32 6.31
N THR A 148 13.80 14.21 5.79
CA THR A 148 13.44 15.62 5.58
C THR A 148 12.48 15.77 4.41
N ARG A 149 12.73 15.00 3.34
CA ARG A 149 11.87 14.99 2.14
C ARG A 149 10.80 13.89 2.19
N GLU A 150 10.78 13.09 3.26
CA GLU A 150 9.90 11.93 3.39
C GLU A 150 9.97 10.99 2.17
N THR A 151 11.17 10.82 1.60
CA THR A 151 11.40 10.11 0.34
C THR A 151 12.25 8.87 0.57
N ILE A 152 11.83 7.75 -0.03
CA ILE A 152 12.53 6.47 -0.04
C ILE A 152 13.14 6.31 -1.44
N TYR A 153 14.42 6.01 -1.51
CA TYR A 153 15.14 5.71 -2.74
C TYR A 153 15.48 4.23 -2.77
N LEU A 154 14.99 3.50 -3.76
CA LEU A 154 15.34 2.10 -3.96
C LEU A 154 16.67 2.03 -4.71
N LEU A 155 17.68 1.42 -4.09
CA LEU A 155 19.07 1.48 -4.55
C LEU A 155 19.52 0.21 -5.26
N ASP A 156 19.05 -0.93 -4.80
CA ASP A 156 19.36 -2.23 -5.40
C ASP A 156 18.35 -3.28 -4.91
N GLU A 157 18.17 -4.34 -5.70
CA GLU A 157 17.30 -5.46 -5.38
C GLU A 157 17.87 -6.80 -5.82
N PHE A 158 17.43 -7.85 -5.17
CA PHE A 158 17.55 -9.21 -5.67
C PHE A 158 16.20 -9.90 -5.56
N TYR A 159 15.64 -10.26 -6.70
CA TYR A 159 14.35 -10.94 -6.80
C TYR A 159 14.50 -12.24 -7.58
N ALA A 160 14.21 -13.38 -6.96
CA ALA A 160 14.39 -14.68 -7.61
C ALA A 160 13.54 -15.77 -6.97
N HIS A 161 13.18 -16.80 -7.77
CA HIS A 161 12.56 -18.02 -7.27
C HIS A 161 13.60 -19.12 -7.08
N LYS A 162 13.28 -20.10 -6.22
CA LYS A 162 14.06 -21.34 -6.02
C LYS A 162 15.53 -21.10 -5.64
N GLN A 163 15.78 -20.07 -4.85
CA GLN A 163 17.10 -19.78 -4.29
C GLN A 163 17.19 -20.27 -2.84
N SER A 164 18.34 -20.88 -2.49
CA SER A 164 18.62 -21.24 -1.10
C SER A 164 19.04 -20.02 -0.28
N ASN A 165 18.87 -20.08 1.04
CA ASN A 165 19.36 -19.05 1.97
C ASN A 165 20.86 -18.82 1.82
N GLU A 166 21.62 -19.89 1.55
CA GLU A 166 23.06 -19.80 1.30
C GLU A 166 23.37 -18.99 0.04
N ALA A 167 22.71 -19.30 -1.09
CA ALA A 167 22.93 -18.59 -2.35
C ALA A 167 22.56 -17.11 -2.25
N THR A 168 21.41 -16.78 -1.66
CA THR A 168 20.97 -15.41 -1.48
C THR A 168 21.85 -14.63 -0.50
N GLY A 169 22.29 -15.28 0.59
CA GLY A 169 23.21 -14.70 1.56
C GLY A 169 24.62 -14.44 0.96
N GLN A 170 25.11 -15.36 0.14
CA GLN A 170 26.37 -15.17 -0.59
C GLN A 170 26.28 -14.01 -1.60
N TRP A 171 25.15 -13.87 -2.30
CA TRP A 171 24.92 -12.74 -3.20
C TRP A 171 24.99 -11.39 -2.45
N ILE A 172 24.30 -11.27 -1.31
CA ILE A 172 24.33 -10.07 -0.46
C ILE A 172 25.75 -9.72 -0.03
N ARG A 173 26.53 -10.72 0.38
CA ARG A 173 27.95 -10.53 0.77
C ARG A 173 28.83 -10.11 -0.40
N ALA A 174 28.65 -10.73 -1.57
CA ALA A 174 29.43 -10.43 -2.77
C ALA A 174 29.22 -8.98 -3.24
N HIS A 175 28.04 -8.41 -2.97
CA HIS A 175 27.72 -6.99 -3.25
C HIS A 175 28.17 -6.03 -2.13
N GLY A 176 28.80 -6.55 -1.06
CA GLY A 176 29.26 -5.72 0.06
C GLY A 176 28.16 -5.19 0.98
N TYR A 177 26.95 -5.74 0.92
CA TYR A 177 25.81 -5.25 1.68
C TYR A 177 25.76 -5.78 3.12
N THR A 178 26.91 -5.73 3.80
CA THR A 178 27.08 -6.07 5.20
C THR A 178 27.19 -4.85 6.12
N ASP A 179 27.17 -3.65 5.52
CA ASP A 179 27.35 -2.35 6.18
C ASP A 179 26.11 -1.87 6.95
N ALA A 180 24.94 -2.41 6.65
CA ALA A 180 23.68 -2.05 7.27
C ALA A 180 22.90 -3.29 7.72
N ARG A 181 22.06 -3.10 8.75
CA ARG A 181 21.18 -4.15 9.28
C ARG A 181 20.21 -4.65 8.20
N ILE A 182 20.07 -5.97 8.11
CA ILE A 182 19.09 -6.63 7.25
C ILE A 182 17.89 -7.01 8.12
N THR A 183 16.75 -6.39 7.86
CA THR A 183 15.48 -6.74 8.49
C THR A 183 14.80 -7.85 7.69
N CYS A 184 14.60 -9.00 8.32
CA CYS A 184 14.04 -10.19 7.69
C CYS A 184 12.62 -10.46 8.18
N ASP A 185 11.80 -11.14 7.37
CA ASP A 185 10.51 -11.61 7.85
C ASP A 185 10.68 -12.47 9.12
N SER A 186 9.91 -12.17 10.15
CA SER A 186 9.96 -12.86 11.44
C SER A 186 9.28 -14.21 11.44
N ALA A 187 8.53 -14.56 10.39
CA ALA A 187 7.90 -15.88 10.24
C ALA A 187 8.92 -17.00 9.98
N GLU A 188 10.15 -16.65 9.60
CA GLU A 188 11.22 -17.57 9.19
C GLU A 188 12.47 -17.49 10.10
N PRO A 189 12.38 -17.87 11.40
CA PRO A 189 13.52 -17.73 12.32
C PRO A 189 14.74 -18.59 11.92
N LYS A 190 14.53 -19.72 11.22
CA LYS A 190 15.60 -20.57 10.70
C LYS A 190 16.39 -19.84 9.61
N SER A 191 15.71 -19.22 8.67
CA SER A 191 16.35 -18.45 7.59
C SER A 191 17.14 -17.25 8.12
N VAL A 192 16.66 -16.60 9.18
CA VAL A 192 17.40 -15.55 9.90
C VAL A 192 18.66 -16.12 10.55
N ALA A 193 18.60 -17.32 11.14
CA ALA A 193 19.76 -17.97 11.74
C ALA A 193 20.81 -18.36 10.68
N ASP A 194 20.37 -18.88 9.52
CA ASP A 194 21.24 -19.17 8.38
C ASP A 194 22.02 -17.92 7.91
N TYR A 195 21.34 -16.79 7.79
CA TYR A 195 21.98 -15.51 7.41
C TYR A 195 23.02 -15.06 8.45
N ARG A 196 22.72 -15.21 9.74
CA ARG A 196 23.70 -14.90 10.80
C ARG A 196 24.92 -15.81 10.74
N ALA A 197 24.71 -17.10 10.47
CA ALA A 197 25.82 -18.05 10.29
C ALA A 197 26.72 -17.69 9.09
N LEU A 198 26.16 -17.05 8.07
CA LEU A 198 26.90 -16.49 6.94
C LEU A 198 27.57 -15.13 7.26
N GLY A 199 27.47 -14.64 8.50
CA GLY A 199 28.04 -13.37 8.93
C GLY A 199 27.27 -12.12 8.49
N LEU A 200 25.99 -12.27 8.09
CA LEU A 200 25.12 -11.15 7.74
C LEU A 200 24.49 -10.53 8.99
N PRO A 201 24.32 -9.19 9.07
CA PRO A 201 23.71 -8.51 10.20
C PRO A 201 22.17 -8.64 10.21
N ALA A 202 21.68 -9.89 10.10
CA ALA A 202 20.26 -10.21 9.95
C ALA A 202 19.51 -10.15 11.28
N ARG A 203 18.31 -9.57 11.28
CA ARG A 203 17.39 -9.50 12.42
C ARG A 203 15.95 -9.72 11.98
N PRO A 204 15.14 -10.41 12.78
CA PRO A 204 13.72 -10.53 12.51
C PRO A 204 13.05 -9.16 12.64
N ALA A 205 12.05 -8.92 11.80
CA ALA A 205 11.17 -7.76 11.90
C ALA A 205 10.38 -7.82 13.20
N ALA A 206 10.21 -6.67 13.86
CA ALA A 206 9.29 -6.56 14.98
C ALA A 206 7.86 -6.54 14.42
N LYS A 207 7.07 -7.55 14.77
CA LYS A 207 5.65 -7.65 14.39
C LYS A 207 4.77 -7.51 15.63
N GLY A 208 3.68 -6.77 15.49
CA GLY A 208 2.65 -6.61 16.50
C GLY A 208 1.27 -6.48 15.86
N PRO A 209 0.17 -6.51 16.64
CA PRO A 209 -1.16 -6.28 16.12
C PRO A 209 -1.22 -4.97 15.33
N GLY A 210 -1.73 -5.01 14.09
CA GLY A 210 -1.84 -3.84 13.23
C GLY A 210 -0.54 -3.32 12.58
N SER A 211 0.62 -3.98 12.81
CA SER A 211 1.92 -3.51 12.28
C SER A 211 1.96 -3.44 10.74
N VAL A 212 1.31 -4.37 10.05
CA VAL A 212 1.23 -4.39 8.59
C VAL A 212 0.42 -3.20 8.09
N GLU A 213 -0.77 -2.97 8.67
CA GLU A 213 -1.62 -1.83 8.31
C GLU A 213 -0.93 -0.49 8.57
N TYR A 214 -0.28 -0.37 9.72
CA TYR A 214 0.53 0.82 10.04
C TYR A 214 1.64 1.04 9.01
N SER A 215 2.41 -0.02 8.67
CA SER A 215 3.50 0.07 7.71
C SER A 215 3.01 0.46 6.32
N MET A 216 1.88 -0.09 5.87
CA MET A 216 1.27 0.26 4.59
C MET A 216 0.81 1.72 4.54
N LYS A 217 0.13 2.19 5.60
CA LYS A 217 -0.27 3.60 5.72
C LYS A 217 0.93 4.53 5.77
N TRP A 218 2.00 4.12 6.45
CA TRP A 218 3.23 4.90 6.55
C TRP A 218 3.90 5.02 5.17
N LEU A 219 4.03 3.92 4.43
CA LEU A 219 4.61 3.89 3.09
C LEU A 219 3.77 4.67 2.07
N ALA A 220 2.44 4.57 2.13
CA ALA A 220 1.54 5.26 1.20
C ALA A 220 1.68 6.80 1.24
N ARG A 221 2.19 7.34 2.35
CA ARG A 221 2.43 8.78 2.51
C ARG A 221 3.81 9.23 2.02
N ARG A 222 4.67 8.29 1.61
CA ARG A 222 6.05 8.58 1.21
C ARG A 222 6.18 8.62 -0.31
N THR A 223 7.07 9.48 -0.78
CA THR A 223 7.54 9.39 -2.15
C THR A 223 8.52 8.24 -2.26
N ILE A 224 8.37 7.38 -3.26
CA ILE A 224 9.27 6.27 -3.53
C ILE A 224 9.91 6.49 -4.90
N VAL A 225 11.22 6.69 -4.91
CA VAL A 225 12.02 6.85 -6.12
C VAL A 225 12.53 5.48 -6.56
N ILE A 226 12.19 5.11 -7.80
CA ILE A 226 12.55 3.83 -8.41
C ILE A 226 13.42 4.10 -9.64
N ASP A 227 14.65 3.58 -9.62
CA ASP A 227 15.50 3.49 -10.81
C ASP A 227 15.40 2.08 -11.38
N ARG A 228 14.68 1.92 -12.49
CA ARG A 228 14.43 0.61 -13.11
C ARG A 228 15.68 -0.14 -13.56
N ARG A 229 16.84 0.53 -13.67
CA ARG A 229 18.11 -0.14 -13.95
C ARG A 229 18.68 -0.81 -12.70
N ARG A 230 18.34 -0.30 -11.52
CA ARG A 230 18.80 -0.81 -10.21
C ARG A 230 17.77 -1.74 -9.56
N THR A 231 16.50 -1.45 -9.76
CA THR A 231 15.39 -2.19 -9.17
C THR A 231 14.31 -2.45 -10.23
N PRO A 232 14.57 -3.38 -11.17
CA PRO A 232 13.68 -3.65 -12.31
C PRO A 232 12.36 -4.32 -11.94
N HIS A 233 12.26 -4.95 -10.75
CA HIS A 233 11.05 -5.65 -10.27
C HIS A 233 10.25 -4.83 -9.23
N ALA A 234 10.81 -3.70 -8.76
CA ALA A 234 10.15 -2.83 -7.79
C ALA A 234 8.93 -2.08 -8.35
#